data_52dd4baa2bd54651647bd884dd1ad203
#
_entry.id   52dd4baa2bd54651647bd884dd1ad203
#
_cell.length_a   1.000
_cell.length_b   1.000
_cell.length_c   1.000
_cell.angle_alpha   90.00
_cell.angle_beta   90.00
_cell.angle_gamma   90.00
#
_symmetry.space_group_name_H-M   'P 1'
#
loop_
_entity.id
_entity.type
_entity.pdbx_description
1 polymer ?
#
loop_
_entity_poly.entity_id
_entity_poly.type
_entity_poly.pdbx_seq_one_letter_code
_entity_poly.pdbx_strand_id
1 'polypeptide(L)'
;RNHDELTLEMVTDSERDYLWQTYAIDRRARLNLGIRRRLAPLLERDRRRIELMNCLLLSMPGAPVIYYGDEIGMGDNIRLGDRDGVRTPMQWSPDRNGGFSRADPAALALPS
;
A
#
# COMPACT_ATOMS: atom_id res chain seq x y z
N ARG A 1 -5.33 -4.52 4.13
CA ARG A 1 -4.75 -3.18 4.00
C ARG A 1 -5.86 -2.15 3.88
N ASN A 2 -5.70 -1.00 4.48
CA ASN A 2 -6.60 0.14 4.34
C ASN A 2 -5.81 1.40 3.91
N HIS A 3 -6.41 2.56 4.02
CA HIS A 3 -5.81 3.85 3.63
C HIS A 3 -4.81 4.42 4.66
N ASP A 4 -4.62 3.75 5.79
CA ASP A 4 -3.69 4.15 6.83
C ASP A 4 -2.44 3.26 6.85
N GLU A 5 -1.49 3.56 7.72
CA GLU A 5 -0.34 2.70 7.95
C GLU A 5 -0.74 1.36 8.58
N LEU A 6 0.09 0.35 8.35
CA LEU A 6 0.01 -0.91 9.10
C LEU A 6 0.66 -0.68 10.46
N THR A 7 -0.13 -0.49 11.49
CA THR A 7 0.39 -0.20 12.83
C THR A 7 1.12 -1.39 13.44
N LEU A 8 2.23 -1.12 14.10
CA LEU A 8 3.03 -2.11 14.83
C LEU A 8 3.09 -1.77 16.33
N GLU A 9 2.09 -1.08 16.85
CA GLU A 9 2.05 -0.65 18.25
C GLU A 9 1.86 -1.83 19.22
N MET A 10 1.24 -2.91 18.78
CA MET A 10 0.91 -4.06 19.62
C MET A 10 2.01 -5.12 19.70
N VAL A 11 3.12 -4.93 18.99
CA VAL A 11 4.27 -5.84 19.03
C VAL A 11 5.36 -5.28 19.95
N THR A 12 6.31 -6.12 20.36
CA THR A 12 7.45 -5.69 21.17
C THR A 12 8.39 -4.81 20.34
N ASP A 13 9.29 -4.05 21.00
CA ASP A 13 10.24 -3.21 20.31
C ASP A 13 11.17 -4.02 19.39
N SER A 14 11.62 -5.19 19.84
CA SER A 14 12.47 -6.07 19.03
C SER A 14 11.72 -6.66 17.83
N GLU A 15 10.45 -7.03 18.00
CA GLU A 15 9.60 -7.49 16.91
C GLU A 15 9.34 -6.37 15.89
N ARG A 16 9.10 -5.14 16.37
CA ARG A 16 8.94 -3.96 15.50
C ARG A 16 10.18 -3.69 14.69
N ASP A 17 11.35 -3.72 15.31
CA ASP A 17 12.62 -3.54 14.61
C ASP A 17 12.83 -4.60 13.54
N TYR A 18 12.51 -5.86 13.84
CA TYR A 18 12.58 -6.95 12.87
C TYR A 18 11.65 -6.70 11.67
N LEU A 19 10.40 -6.31 11.92
CA LEU A 19 9.43 -6.03 10.86
C LEU A 19 9.83 -4.83 10.01
N TRP A 20 10.38 -3.77 10.63
CA TRP A 20 10.90 -2.64 9.88
C TRP A 20 12.09 -3.02 9.01
N GLN A 21 13.02 -3.83 9.52
CA GLN A 21 14.17 -4.32 8.74
C GLN A 21 13.74 -5.23 7.59
N THR A 22 12.67 -5.98 7.77
CA THR A 22 12.17 -6.92 6.76
C THR A 22 11.33 -6.22 5.68
N TYR A 23 10.42 -5.33 6.08
CA TYR A 23 9.40 -4.76 5.18
C TYR A 23 9.52 -3.27 4.93
N ALA A 24 10.31 -2.55 5.71
CA ALA A 24 10.46 -1.11 5.62
C ALA A 24 11.91 -0.68 5.93
N ILE A 25 12.89 -1.26 5.21
CA ILE A 25 14.31 -0.89 5.34
C ILE A 25 14.47 0.60 5.06
N ASP A 26 13.85 1.11 4.00
CA ASP A 26 13.79 2.54 3.74
C ASP A 26 12.88 3.22 4.78
N ARG A 27 13.44 4.15 5.53
CA ARG A 27 12.71 4.87 6.58
C ARG A 27 11.51 5.65 6.05
N ARG A 28 11.49 6.03 4.77
CA ARG A 28 10.34 6.66 4.13
C ARG A 28 9.11 5.75 4.05
N ALA A 29 9.30 4.44 4.15
CA ALA A 29 8.23 3.47 4.24
C ALA A 29 7.65 3.34 5.66
N ARG A 30 8.20 4.04 6.64
CA ARG A 30 7.75 4.03 8.04
C ARG A 30 6.91 5.27 8.33
N LEU A 31 5.87 5.09 9.13
CA LEU A 31 5.01 6.18 9.60
C LEU A 31 4.56 5.88 11.02
N ASN A 32 4.80 6.81 11.95
CA ASN A 32 4.54 6.57 13.37
C ASN A 32 5.22 5.27 13.82
N LEU A 33 4.50 4.36 14.44
CA LEU A 33 5.01 3.03 14.81
C LEU A 33 4.59 1.95 13.79
N GLY A 34 4.46 2.31 12.52
CA GLY A 34 3.93 1.41 11.50
C GLY A 34 4.65 1.50 10.16
N ILE A 35 4.06 0.86 9.16
CA ILE A 35 4.58 0.77 7.80
C ILE A 35 3.54 1.36 6.84
N ARG A 36 3.96 2.32 6.02
CA ARG A 36 3.13 2.92 4.97
C ARG A 36 3.48 2.35 3.59
N ARG A 37 3.09 1.09 3.37
CA ARG A 37 3.26 0.40 2.11
C ARG A 37 1.96 -0.26 1.67
N ARG A 38 1.75 -0.39 0.36
CA ARG A 38 0.68 -1.19 -0.20
C ARG A 38 1.03 -2.68 -0.17
N LEU A 39 0.02 -3.52 -0.38
CA LEU A 39 0.17 -4.98 -0.35
C LEU A 39 1.20 -5.48 -1.37
N ALA A 40 1.09 -5.07 -2.62
CA ALA A 40 1.97 -5.57 -3.69
C ALA A 40 3.46 -5.31 -3.42
N PRO A 41 3.89 -4.08 -3.05
CA PRO A 41 5.28 -3.85 -2.68
C PRO A 41 5.76 -4.66 -1.48
N LEU A 42 4.92 -4.87 -0.46
CA LEU A 42 5.27 -5.69 0.70
C LEU A 42 5.55 -7.14 0.32
N LEU A 43 4.89 -7.65 -0.70
CA LEU A 43 5.03 -9.02 -1.20
C LEU A 43 5.96 -9.12 -2.42
N GLU A 44 6.79 -8.08 -2.63
CA GLU A 44 7.77 -8.02 -3.73
C GLU A 44 7.12 -8.17 -5.12
N ARG A 45 5.86 -7.76 -5.26
CA ARG A 45 5.05 -7.87 -6.48
C ARG A 45 4.87 -9.32 -6.96
N ASP A 46 5.05 -10.29 -6.09
CA ASP A 46 4.81 -11.70 -6.39
C ASP A 46 3.31 -11.96 -6.48
N ARG A 47 2.81 -12.24 -7.68
CA ARG A 47 1.39 -12.45 -7.94
C ARG A 47 0.80 -13.58 -7.11
N ARG A 48 1.53 -14.67 -6.92
CA ARG A 48 1.06 -15.82 -6.14
C ARG A 48 0.87 -15.46 -4.67
N ARG A 49 1.78 -14.65 -4.11
CA ARG A 49 1.68 -14.17 -2.73
C ARG A 49 0.51 -13.19 -2.58
N ILE A 50 0.31 -12.30 -3.56
CA ILE A 50 -0.81 -11.36 -3.57
C ILE A 50 -2.13 -12.12 -3.62
N GLU A 51 -2.26 -13.11 -4.48
CA GLU A 51 -3.44 -13.97 -4.58
C GLU A 51 -3.70 -14.75 -3.28
N LEU A 52 -2.64 -15.29 -2.66
CA LEU A 52 -2.74 -15.97 -1.37
C LEU A 52 -3.31 -15.05 -0.29
N MET A 53 -2.80 -13.83 -0.18
CA MET A 53 -3.28 -12.87 0.82
C MET A 53 -4.72 -12.45 0.57
N ASN A 54 -5.13 -12.28 -0.67
CA ASN A 54 -6.52 -11.99 -1.03
C ASN A 54 -7.45 -13.17 -0.71
N CYS A 55 -7.02 -14.40 -0.99
CA CYS A 55 -7.77 -15.61 -0.60
C CYS A 55 -7.91 -15.71 0.91
N LEU A 56 -6.86 -15.42 1.66
CA LEU A 56 -6.91 -15.42 3.12
C LEU A 56 -7.92 -14.38 3.63
N LEU A 57 -7.86 -13.15 3.12
CA LEU A 57 -8.79 -12.09 3.49
C LEU A 57 -10.25 -12.49 3.27
N LEU A 58 -10.57 -13.05 2.10
CA LEU A 58 -11.92 -13.44 1.73
C LEU A 58 -12.41 -14.70 2.44
N SER A 59 -11.50 -15.50 3.00
CA SER A 59 -11.82 -16.75 3.71
C SER A 59 -12.01 -16.56 5.22
N MET A 60 -11.59 -15.42 5.78
CA MET A 60 -11.69 -15.17 7.21
C MET A 60 -13.11 -14.76 7.62
N PRO A 61 -13.53 -15.04 8.88
CA PRO A 61 -14.82 -14.57 9.40
C PRO A 61 -14.91 -13.04 9.39
N GLY A 62 -16.12 -12.54 9.18
CA GLY A 62 -16.41 -11.11 9.14
C GLY A 62 -16.52 -10.57 7.72
N ALA A 63 -16.79 -9.27 7.60
CA ALA A 63 -16.90 -8.59 6.31
C ALA A 63 -15.51 -8.23 5.79
N PRO A 64 -15.11 -8.71 4.60
CA PRO A 64 -13.82 -8.34 4.03
C PRO A 64 -13.86 -6.89 3.54
N VAL A 65 -12.76 -6.16 3.76
CA VAL A 65 -12.57 -4.81 3.22
C VAL A 65 -11.43 -4.85 2.22
N ILE A 66 -11.73 -4.53 0.97
CA ILE A 66 -10.74 -4.45 -0.11
C ILE A 66 -10.34 -2.98 -0.26
N TYR A 67 -9.05 -2.71 -0.14
CA TYR A 67 -8.52 -1.39 -0.41
C TYR A 67 -8.27 -1.24 -1.92
N TYR A 68 -8.78 -0.16 -2.52
CA TYR A 68 -8.70 0.05 -3.97
C TYR A 68 -7.27 -0.09 -4.49
N GLY A 69 -7.13 -0.74 -5.63
CA GLY A 69 -5.85 -0.96 -6.29
C GLY A 69 -5.09 -2.20 -5.82
N ASP A 70 -5.39 -2.75 -4.65
CA ASP A 70 -4.73 -3.99 -4.20
C ASP A 70 -5.10 -5.18 -5.09
N GLU A 71 -6.31 -5.18 -5.65
CA GLU A 71 -6.82 -6.20 -6.57
C GLU A 71 -6.05 -6.26 -7.89
N ILE A 72 -5.42 -5.18 -8.29
CA ILE A 72 -4.58 -5.11 -9.50
C ILE A 72 -3.08 -5.06 -9.20
N GLY A 73 -2.70 -5.23 -7.93
CA GLY A 73 -1.30 -5.17 -7.51
C GLY A 73 -0.68 -3.77 -7.61
N MET A 74 -1.47 -2.74 -7.35
CA MET A 74 -1.01 -1.35 -7.43
C MET A 74 0.12 -1.06 -6.45
N GLY A 75 1.15 -0.33 -6.91
CA GLY A 75 2.27 0.10 -6.09
C GLY A 75 1.96 1.33 -5.24
N ASP A 76 2.97 1.81 -4.55
CA ASP A 76 2.91 3.02 -3.72
C ASP A 76 4.06 3.98 -4.03
N ASN A 77 4.03 5.17 -3.41
CA ASN A 77 5.10 6.16 -3.53
C ASN A 77 5.55 6.63 -2.14
N ILE A 78 6.61 6.03 -1.63
CA ILE A 78 7.16 6.33 -0.31
C ILE A 78 7.78 7.73 -0.20
N ARG A 79 7.89 8.46 -1.31
CA ARG A 79 8.41 9.84 -1.34
C ARG A 79 7.36 10.88 -0.97
N LEU A 80 6.09 10.52 -1.02
CA LEU A 80 5.01 11.41 -0.58
C LEU A 80 4.91 11.41 0.94
N GLY A 81 4.47 12.54 1.50
CA GLY A 81 4.35 12.72 2.93
C GLY A 81 3.15 12.00 3.54
N ASP A 82 3.12 11.90 4.86
CA ASP A 82 2.05 11.28 5.64
C ASP A 82 1.63 9.92 5.03
N ARG A 83 0.35 9.70 4.81
CA ARG A 83 -0.21 8.48 4.22
C ARG A 83 -0.45 8.57 2.71
N ASP A 84 -0.11 9.70 2.11
CA ASP A 84 -0.41 10.00 0.69
C ASP A 84 0.22 9.01 -0.28
N GLY A 85 1.35 8.43 0.10
CA GLY A 85 2.03 7.42 -0.71
C GLY A 85 1.20 6.17 -0.99
N VAL A 86 0.23 5.85 -0.14
CA VAL A 86 -0.70 4.72 -0.34
C VAL A 86 -2.08 5.19 -0.80
N ARG A 87 -2.24 6.47 -1.11
CA ARG A 87 -3.51 7.10 -1.52
C ARG A 87 -3.43 7.70 -2.93
N THR A 88 -2.48 7.27 -3.74
CA THR A 88 -2.34 7.74 -5.12
C THR A 88 -3.55 7.37 -5.97
N PRO A 89 -3.82 8.10 -7.08
CA PRO A 89 -4.98 7.82 -7.93
C PRO A 89 -5.03 6.37 -8.41
N MET A 90 -6.24 5.83 -8.52
CA MET A 90 -6.45 4.48 -9.07
C MET A 90 -5.96 4.40 -10.51
N GLN A 91 -5.26 3.33 -10.84
CA GLN A 91 -4.75 3.06 -12.17
C GLN A 91 -5.75 2.21 -12.97
N TRP A 92 -6.16 2.71 -14.12
CA TRP A 92 -7.17 2.07 -14.98
C TRP A 92 -6.62 1.62 -16.33
N SER A 93 -5.63 2.36 -16.87
CA SER A 93 -5.06 2.11 -18.19
C SER A 93 -3.65 2.69 -18.27
N PRO A 94 -2.86 2.37 -19.33
CA PRO A 94 -1.55 2.99 -19.56
C PRO A 94 -1.61 4.43 -20.06
N ASP A 95 -2.79 5.03 -20.17
CA ASP A 95 -2.98 6.39 -20.66
C ASP A 95 -2.54 7.44 -19.62
N ARG A 96 -2.73 8.73 -20.01
CA ARG A 96 -2.42 9.88 -19.14
C ARG A 96 -3.04 9.72 -17.75
N ASN A 97 -2.27 10.01 -16.71
CA ASN A 97 -2.69 9.85 -15.31
C ASN A 97 -3.18 8.43 -14.97
N GLY A 98 -2.64 7.41 -15.63
CA GLY A 98 -3.09 6.04 -15.45
C GLY A 98 -4.56 5.83 -15.81
N GLY A 99 -5.13 6.67 -16.68
CA GLY A 99 -6.55 6.65 -17.04
C GLY A 99 -7.49 7.18 -15.96
N PHE A 100 -6.96 7.69 -14.85
CA PHE A 100 -7.77 8.24 -13.76
C PHE A 100 -8.47 9.53 -14.13
N SER A 101 -7.78 10.41 -14.87
CA SER A 101 -8.30 11.73 -15.27
C SER A 101 -7.66 12.19 -16.57
N ARG A 102 -8.40 13.00 -17.35
CA ARG A 102 -7.90 13.68 -18.55
C ARG A 102 -7.27 15.03 -18.22
N ALA A 103 -7.28 15.46 -16.98
CA ALA A 103 -6.71 16.72 -16.53
C ALA A 103 -5.19 16.76 -16.75
N ASP A 104 -4.62 17.96 -16.66
CA ASP A 104 -3.18 18.11 -16.60
C ASP A 104 -2.66 17.38 -15.33
N PRO A 105 -1.58 16.57 -15.44
CA PRO A 105 -1.01 15.89 -14.26
C PRO A 105 -0.74 16.82 -13.08
N ALA A 106 -0.38 18.07 -13.32
CA ALA A 106 -0.16 19.08 -12.28
C ALA A 106 -1.44 19.48 -11.53
N ALA A 107 -2.62 19.21 -12.10
CA ALA A 107 -3.91 19.51 -11.47
C ALA A 107 -4.41 18.40 -10.54
N LEU A 108 -3.76 17.24 -10.52
CA LEU A 108 -4.11 16.15 -9.60
C LEU A 108 -3.70 16.50 -8.17
N ALA A 109 -4.53 16.12 -7.21
CA ALA A 109 -4.21 16.29 -5.79
C ALA A 109 -2.96 15.49 -5.38
N LEU A 110 -2.80 14.30 -5.96
CA LEU A 110 -1.62 13.46 -5.80
C LEU A 110 -1.16 12.95 -7.17
N PRO A 111 0.16 12.73 -7.37
CA PRO A 111 0.67 12.18 -8.62
C PRO A 111 0.20 10.75 -8.84
N SER A 112 -0.04 10.42 -10.09
CA SER A 112 -0.39 9.05 -10.46
C SER A 112 0.84 8.15 -10.60
#